data_5fbfd6c8eeabd6730f80708b434129f3
#
_entry.id   5fbfd6c8eeabd6730f80708b434129f3
#
_cell.length_a   1.000
_cell.length_b   1.000
_cell.length_c   1.000
_cell.angle_alpha   90.00
_cell.angle_beta   90.00
_cell.angle_gamma   90.00
#
_symmetry.space_group_name_H-M   'P 1'
#
loop_
_entity.id
_entity.type
_entity.pdbx_description
1 polymer ?
#
loop_
_entity_poly.entity_id
_entity_poly.type
_entity_poly.pdbx_seq_one_letter_code
_entity_poly.pdbx_strand_id
1 'polypeptide(L)'
;MDDGLGDWRIQAATTLAKDVPPAYAGGPSHKAGTPVHLTTSTRDPKNRPVGFVTPSATALALSIAMKSGEEAKELFTELKFDDVLTPHGKGKNINYKDVEPLYDYFEYCMIAVTFSFQALETFSNHTIANELKGTFSLQRRKETKTYTPLELERDGRKTM
;
A
#
# COMPACT_ATOMS: atom_id res chain seq x y z
N MET A 1 -1.18 -6.88 -23.14
CA MET A 1 -2.64 -7.11 -23.18
C MET A 1 -3.19 -6.45 -21.94
N ASP A 2 -3.97 -5.43 -22.13
CA ASP A 2 -4.74 -4.84 -21.03
C ASP A 2 -5.89 -5.82 -20.80
N ASP A 3 -5.82 -6.58 -19.70
CA ASP A 3 -6.80 -7.63 -19.37
C ASP A 3 -8.13 -7.09 -18.88
N GLY A 4 -8.37 -5.79 -19.05
CA GLY A 4 -9.63 -5.13 -18.75
C GLY A 4 -9.98 -5.06 -17.25
N LEU A 5 -9.05 -5.45 -16.38
CA LEU A 5 -9.25 -5.44 -14.93
C LEU A 5 -9.05 -4.05 -14.30
N GLY A 6 -8.61 -3.07 -15.10
CA GLY A 6 -8.42 -1.71 -14.61
C GLY A 6 -7.14 -1.51 -13.81
N ASP A 7 -7.11 -0.46 -13.02
CA ASP A 7 -5.95 -0.12 -12.19
C ASP A 7 -5.72 -1.18 -11.10
N TRP A 8 -4.51 -1.72 -11.01
CA TRP A 8 -4.11 -2.74 -10.02
C TRP A 8 -4.28 -2.30 -8.56
N ARG A 9 -4.46 -1.00 -8.32
CA ARG A 9 -4.76 -0.43 -6.99
C ARG A 9 -6.22 -0.59 -6.60
N ILE A 10 -7.08 -1.07 -7.48
CA ILE A 10 -8.48 -1.35 -7.19
C ILE A 10 -8.58 -2.64 -6.37
N GLN A 11 -9.39 -2.61 -5.33
CA GLN A 11 -9.72 -3.81 -4.59
C GLN A 11 -10.65 -4.69 -5.45
N ALA A 12 -10.06 -5.71 -6.08
CA ALA A 12 -10.83 -6.72 -6.80
C ALA A 12 -11.69 -7.50 -5.81
N ALA A 13 -12.96 -7.70 -6.14
CA ALA A 13 -13.85 -8.53 -5.37
C ALA A 13 -13.87 -9.96 -5.93
N THR A 14 -14.35 -10.11 -7.16
CA THR A 14 -14.53 -11.40 -7.81
C THR A 14 -14.93 -11.18 -9.30
N THR A 15 -15.22 -12.27 -9.96
CA THR A 15 -15.90 -12.26 -11.26
C THR A 15 -17.31 -12.85 -11.11
N LEU A 16 -18.25 -12.41 -11.94
CA LEU A 16 -19.59 -12.98 -11.96
C LEU A 16 -19.55 -14.45 -12.35
N ALA A 17 -20.10 -15.33 -11.53
CA ALA A 17 -20.20 -16.75 -11.79
C ALA A 17 -21.26 -17.09 -12.86
N LYS A 18 -22.23 -16.21 -13.11
CA LYS A 18 -23.30 -16.36 -14.08
C LYS A 18 -23.76 -15.01 -14.63
N ASP A 19 -24.48 -15.04 -15.74
CA ASP A 19 -25.11 -13.85 -16.29
C ASP A 19 -26.07 -13.21 -15.29
N VAL A 20 -25.99 -11.90 -15.16
CA VAL A 20 -26.91 -11.11 -14.33
C VAL A 20 -27.77 -10.26 -15.26
N PRO A 21 -29.11 -10.47 -15.24
CA PRO A 21 -30.03 -9.67 -16.04
C PRO A 21 -30.07 -8.23 -15.55
N PRO A 22 -30.58 -7.28 -16.37
CA PRO A 22 -30.79 -5.91 -15.95
C PRO A 22 -31.65 -5.82 -14.69
N ALA A 23 -31.23 -4.98 -13.72
CA ALA A 23 -31.99 -4.75 -12.51
C ALA A 23 -33.30 -3.94 -12.74
N TYR A 24 -33.39 -3.25 -13.89
CA TYR A 24 -34.56 -2.47 -14.32
C TYR A 24 -34.63 -2.47 -15.85
N ALA A 25 -35.80 -2.13 -16.39
CA ALA A 25 -36.03 -2.07 -17.83
C ALA A 25 -35.05 -1.09 -18.51
N GLY A 26 -34.26 -1.58 -19.47
CA GLY A 26 -33.24 -0.79 -20.17
C GLY A 26 -31.90 -0.65 -19.43
N GLY A 27 -31.76 -1.26 -18.26
CA GLY A 27 -30.50 -1.32 -17.55
C GLY A 27 -29.47 -2.24 -18.21
N PRO A 28 -28.18 -2.17 -17.83
CA PRO A 28 -27.14 -3.04 -18.37
C PRO A 28 -27.32 -4.49 -17.87
N SER A 29 -27.08 -5.45 -18.78
CA SER A 29 -26.88 -6.85 -18.43
C SER A 29 -25.40 -7.12 -18.26
N HIS A 30 -25.02 -7.96 -17.32
CA HIS A 30 -23.64 -8.35 -17.10
C HIS A 30 -23.46 -9.85 -17.37
N LYS A 31 -22.44 -10.19 -18.13
CA LYS A 31 -22.13 -11.57 -18.48
C LYS A 31 -21.30 -12.26 -17.38
N ALA A 32 -21.41 -13.58 -17.30
CA ALA A 32 -20.50 -14.39 -16.53
C ALA A 32 -19.04 -14.05 -16.91
N GLY A 33 -18.15 -14.00 -15.91
CA GLY A 33 -16.76 -13.56 -16.09
C GLY A 33 -16.54 -12.04 -16.01
N THR A 34 -17.62 -11.22 -15.99
CA THR A 34 -17.45 -9.76 -15.78
C THR A 34 -16.82 -9.50 -14.41
N PRO A 35 -15.74 -8.69 -14.34
CA PRO A 35 -15.13 -8.30 -13.07
C PRO A 35 -16.11 -7.50 -12.21
N VAL A 36 -16.15 -7.82 -10.91
CA VAL A 36 -16.91 -7.11 -9.90
C VAL A 36 -15.95 -6.44 -8.95
N HIS A 37 -16.05 -5.13 -8.85
CA HIS A 37 -15.24 -4.34 -7.94
C HIS A 37 -16.04 -3.95 -6.70
N LEU A 38 -15.36 -3.86 -5.56
CA LEU A 38 -15.95 -3.26 -4.37
C LEU A 38 -16.12 -1.76 -4.60
N THR A 39 -17.32 -1.28 -4.29
CA THR A 39 -17.61 0.14 -4.33
C THR A 39 -17.95 0.64 -2.93
N THR A 40 -17.55 1.85 -2.64
CA THR A 40 -17.96 2.56 -1.42
C THR A 40 -18.53 3.92 -1.80
N SER A 41 -19.19 4.56 -0.85
CA SER A 41 -19.75 5.89 -1.06
C SER A 41 -19.43 6.81 0.09
N THR A 42 -19.29 8.08 -0.21
CA THR A 42 -19.14 9.18 0.74
C THR A 42 -20.05 10.32 0.32
N ARG A 43 -19.97 11.43 1.03
CA ARG A 43 -20.66 12.66 0.66
C ARG A 43 -19.66 13.77 0.35
N ASP A 44 -19.94 14.52 -0.71
CA ASP A 44 -19.17 15.72 -1.02
C ASP A 44 -19.49 16.86 -0.03
N PRO A 45 -18.75 17.98 -0.05
CA PRO A 45 -19.01 19.13 0.81
C PRO A 45 -20.42 19.74 0.65
N LYS A 46 -21.12 19.44 -0.44
CA LYS A 46 -22.50 19.83 -0.69
C LYS A 46 -23.51 18.74 -0.29
N ASN A 47 -23.06 17.75 0.50
CA ASN A 47 -23.87 16.64 0.99
C ASN A 47 -24.46 15.72 -0.10
N ARG A 48 -23.90 15.70 -1.32
CA ARG A 48 -24.32 14.81 -2.41
C ARG A 48 -23.58 13.47 -2.31
N PRO A 49 -24.24 12.33 -2.60
CA PRO A 49 -23.59 11.04 -2.58
C PRO A 49 -22.57 10.95 -3.73
N VAL A 50 -21.37 10.48 -3.41
CA VAL A 50 -20.29 10.19 -4.37
C VAL A 50 -19.89 8.74 -4.20
N GLY A 51 -20.15 7.94 -5.23
CA GLY A 51 -19.71 6.54 -5.29
C GLY A 51 -18.34 6.45 -5.96
N PHE A 52 -17.48 5.56 -5.47
CA PHE A 52 -16.20 5.25 -6.09
C PHE A 52 -15.80 3.81 -5.85
N VAL A 53 -14.90 3.31 -6.69
CA VAL A 53 -14.34 1.97 -6.54
C VAL A 53 -13.36 1.99 -5.35
N THR A 54 -13.50 1.03 -4.46
CA THR A 54 -12.68 0.96 -3.25
C THR A 54 -11.22 0.60 -3.62
N PRO A 55 -10.25 1.41 -3.23
CA PRO A 55 -8.85 1.07 -3.46
C PRO A 55 -8.38 -0.03 -2.50
N SER A 56 -7.47 -0.87 -2.96
CA SER A 56 -6.71 -1.77 -2.09
C SER A 56 -5.72 -0.95 -1.25
N ALA A 57 -5.86 -0.98 0.07
CA ALA A 57 -4.97 -0.26 0.97
C ALA A 57 -3.50 -0.70 0.80
N THR A 58 -3.26 -2.00 0.64
CA THR A 58 -1.93 -2.57 0.36
C THR A 58 -1.36 -2.04 -0.95
N ALA A 59 -2.14 -2.12 -2.03
CA ALA A 59 -1.69 -1.70 -3.35
C ALA A 59 -1.48 -0.17 -3.41
N LEU A 60 -2.33 0.60 -2.73
CA LEU A 60 -2.18 2.06 -2.66
C LEU A 60 -0.89 2.43 -1.91
N ALA A 61 -0.65 1.82 -0.74
CA ALA A 61 0.57 2.05 0.03
C ALA A 61 1.82 1.65 -0.79
N LEU A 62 1.80 0.50 -1.46
CA LEU A 62 2.90 0.06 -2.31
C LEU A 62 3.13 1.05 -3.48
N SER A 63 2.06 1.53 -4.11
CA SER A 63 2.16 2.54 -5.19
C SER A 63 2.83 3.84 -4.71
N ILE A 64 2.49 4.31 -3.51
CA ILE A 64 3.11 5.49 -2.91
C ILE A 64 4.60 5.23 -2.64
N ALA A 65 4.91 4.08 -2.03
CA ALA A 65 6.29 3.69 -1.74
C ALA A 65 7.16 3.64 -3.00
N MET A 66 6.66 3.02 -4.07
CA MET A 66 7.37 2.93 -5.35
C MET A 66 7.62 4.30 -5.97
N LYS A 67 6.60 5.14 -6.06
CA LYS A 67 6.74 6.50 -6.61
C LYS A 67 7.74 7.33 -5.81
N SER A 68 7.64 7.31 -4.48
CA SER A 68 8.58 8.05 -3.65
C SER A 68 10.01 7.50 -3.74
N GLY A 69 10.17 6.19 -3.92
CA GLY A 69 11.48 5.59 -4.17
C GLY A 69 12.12 6.04 -5.49
N GLU A 70 11.32 6.17 -6.56
CA GLU A 70 11.80 6.70 -7.85
C GLU A 70 12.20 8.18 -7.74
N GLU A 71 11.35 9.02 -7.12
CA GLU A 71 11.68 10.43 -6.86
C GLU A 71 12.96 10.58 -6.04
N ALA A 72 13.11 9.80 -4.97
CA ALA A 72 14.35 9.79 -4.19
C ALA A 72 15.57 9.42 -5.04
N LYS A 73 15.44 8.42 -5.90
CA LYS A 73 16.53 7.99 -6.78
C LYS A 73 16.92 9.08 -7.78
N GLU A 74 15.94 9.77 -8.38
CA GLU A 74 16.19 10.90 -9.29
C GLU A 74 16.90 12.02 -8.57
N LEU A 75 16.39 12.47 -7.42
CA LEU A 75 17.04 13.52 -6.62
C LEU A 75 18.46 13.16 -6.21
N PHE A 76 18.72 11.89 -5.81
CA PHE A 76 20.05 11.47 -5.46
C PHE A 76 21.06 11.63 -6.60
N THR A 77 20.65 11.46 -7.86
CA THR A 77 21.52 11.63 -9.03
C THR A 77 21.85 13.10 -9.29
N GLU A 78 21.01 14.02 -8.81
CA GLU A 78 21.20 15.48 -8.99
C GLU A 78 22.05 16.08 -7.88
N LEU A 79 22.20 15.41 -6.72
CA LEU A 79 23.01 15.90 -5.61
C LEU A 79 24.48 16.01 -5.98
N LYS A 80 25.07 17.17 -5.73
CA LYS A 80 26.49 17.43 -5.96
C LYS A 80 27.27 17.33 -4.67
N PHE A 81 28.32 16.53 -4.73
CA PHE A 81 29.20 16.29 -3.60
C PHE A 81 30.59 16.87 -3.91
N ASP A 82 31.07 17.76 -3.07
CA ASP A 82 32.42 18.30 -3.12
C ASP A 82 33.40 17.37 -2.39
N ASP A 83 34.57 17.16 -2.98
CA ASP A 83 35.65 16.44 -2.31
C ASP A 83 36.26 17.32 -1.20
N VAL A 84 36.28 16.83 0.02
CA VAL A 84 36.86 17.51 1.17
C VAL A 84 37.93 16.68 1.85
N LEU A 85 38.93 17.36 2.37
CA LEU A 85 39.97 16.72 3.21
C LEU A 85 39.52 16.81 4.66
N THR A 86 39.33 15.67 5.30
CA THR A 86 38.98 15.57 6.72
C THR A 86 40.19 15.07 7.54
N PRO A 87 40.19 15.22 8.88
CA PRO A 87 41.23 14.65 9.74
C PRO A 87 41.38 13.14 9.59
N HIS A 88 40.37 12.46 9.06
CA HIS A 88 40.36 10.99 8.85
C HIS A 88 40.64 10.59 7.39
N GLY A 89 40.97 11.54 6.50
CA GLY A 89 41.28 11.29 5.11
C GLY A 89 40.32 12.02 4.15
N LYS A 90 40.30 11.57 2.88
CA LYS A 90 39.41 12.14 1.86
C LYS A 90 37.95 11.78 2.17
N GLY A 91 37.08 12.76 2.13
CA GLY A 91 35.64 12.62 2.30
C GLY A 91 34.88 13.38 1.23
N LYS A 92 33.58 13.29 1.28
CA LYS A 92 32.66 14.08 0.45
C LYS A 92 31.74 14.90 1.35
N ASN A 93 31.44 16.10 0.92
CA ASN A 93 30.47 16.97 1.59
C ASN A 93 29.44 17.45 0.57
N ILE A 94 28.24 17.74 1.04
CA ILE A 94 27.24 18.37 0.18
C ILE A 94 27.44 19.87 0.18
N ASN A 95 27.27 20.49 -0.98
CA ASN A 95 27.33 21.95 -1.08
C ASN A 95 26.13 22.56 -0.34
N TYR A 96 26.35 23.69 0.36
CA TYR A 96 25.26 24.38 1.07
C TYR A 96 24.07 24.73 0.16
N LYS A 97 24.30 24.95 -1.13
CA LYS A 97 23.27 25.24 -2.11
C LYS A 97 22.38 24.02 -2.43
N ASP A 98 22.87 22.82 -2.16
CA ASP A 98 22.19 21.56 -2.44
C ASP A 98 21.57 20.94 -1.17
N VAL A 99 21.48 21.72 -0.07
CA VAL A 99 20.91 21.25 1.21
C VAL A 99 19.41 21.04 1.09
N GLU A 100 18.69 21.89 0.37
CA GLU A 100 17.24 21.75 0.15
C GLU A 100 16.92 20.47 -0.65
N PRO A 101 17.54 20.20 -1.83
CA PRO A 101 17.39 18.93 -2.52
C PRO A 101 17.77 17.70 -1.69
N LEU A 102 18.75 17.82 -0.78
CA LEU A 102 19.10 16.74 0.15
C LEU A 102 17.96 16.43 1.13
N TYR A 103 17.28 17.46 1.65
CA TYR A 103 16.13 17.23 2.54
C TYR A 103 14.96 16.63 1.78
N ASP A 104 14.68 17.08 0.56
CA ASP A 104 13.66 16.49 -0.31
C ASP A 104 13.96 15.00 -0.55
N TYR A 105 15.22 14.67 -0.84
CA TYR A 105 15.67 13.29 -0.95
C TYR A 105 15.37 12.46 0.32
N PHE A 106 15.68 13.00 1.50
CA PHE A 106 15.37 12.31 2.76
C PHE A 106 13.87 12.15 3.00
N GLU A 107 13.06 13.16 2.67
CA GLU A 107 11.61 13.07 2.79
C GLU A 107 11.05 11.94 1.91
N TYR A 108 11.45 11.88 0.65
CA TYR A 108 11.03 10.79 -0.24
C TYR A 108 11.51 9.43 0.23
N CYS A 109 12.73 9.32 0.74
CA CYS A 109 13.22 8.08 1.36
C CYS A 109 12.35 7.67 2.55
N MET A 110 12.00 8.60 3.44
CA MET A 110 11.16 8.34 4.60
C MET A 110 9.74 7.90 4.17
N ILE A 111 9.16 8.57 3.18
CA ILE A 111 7.85 8.20 2.63
C ILE A 111 7.91 6.80 2.04
N ALA A 112 8.91 6.50 1.21
CA ALA A 112 9.08 5.18 0.59
C ALA A 112 9.18 4.07 1.64
N VAL A 113 10.00 4.25 2.67
CA VAL A 113 10.16 3.27 3.75
C VAL A 113 8.87 3.11 4.55
N THR A 114 8.25 4.21 4.97
CA THR A 114 7.03 4.19 5.79
C THR A 114 5.89 3.47 5.07
N PHE A 115 5.64 3.82 3.81
CA PHE A 115 4.57 3.19 3.04
C PHE A 115 4.89 1.76 2.62
N SER A 116 6.16 1.37 2.49
CA SER A 116 6.56 -0.04 2.32
C SER A 116 6.18 -0.87 3.54
N PHE A 117 6.45 -0.39 4.75
CA PHE A 117 6.03 -1.04 5.99
C PHE A 117 4.52 -1.13 6.10
N GLN A 118 3.81 -0.06 5.78
CA GLN A 118 2.35 -0.04 5.80
C GLN A 118 1.74 -1.03 4.80
N ALA A 119 2.31 -1.15 3.61
CA ALA A 119 1.90 -2.14 2.61
C ALA A 119 2.10 -3.57 3.14
N LEU A 120 3.26 -3.85 3.74
CA LEU A 120 3.57 -5.16 4.32
C LEU A 120 2.64 -5.50 5.48
N GLU A 121 2.40 -4.55 6.38
CA GLU A 121 1.49 -4.73 7.50
C GLU A 121 0.06 -5.02 7.02
N THR A 122 -0.44 -4.22 6.08
CA THR A 122 -1.80 -4.37 5.55
C THR A 122 -1.95 -5.71 4.81
N PHE A 123 -0.94 -6.11 4.03
CA PHE A 123 -0.91 -7.40 3.36
C PHE A 123 -0.92 -8.55 4.36
N SER A 124 -0.06 -8.48 5.38
CA SER A 124 0.03 -9.52 6.42
C SER A 124 -1.27 -9.65 7.19
N ASN A 125 -1.89 -8.55 7.59
CA ASN A 125 -3.17 -8.54 8.30
C ASN A 125 -4.29 -9.12 7.42
N HIS A 126 -4.33 -8.76 6.14
CA HIS A 126 -5.31 -9.31 5.20
C HIS A 126 -5.13 -10.82 4.99
N THR A 127 -3.89 -11.28 4.84
CA THR A 127 -3.58 -12.71 4.70
C THR A 127 -3.94 -13.48 5.96
N ILE A 128 -3.59 -12.97 7.14
CA ILE A 128 -3.94 -13.58 8.42
C ILE A 128 -5.46 -13.70 8.58
N ALA A 129 -6.19 -12.62 8.27
CA ALA A 129 -7.64 -12.62 8.41
C ALA A 129 -8.38 -13.56 7.45
N ASN A 130 -7.87 -13.70 6.22
CA ASN A 130 -8.57 -14.46 5.17
C ASN A 130 -8.08 -15.91 5.02
N GLU A 131 -6.78 -16.15 5.21
CA GLU A 131 -6.16 -17.43 4.92
C GLU A 131 -6.07 -18.33 6.19
N LEU A 132 -5.88 -17.71 7.35
CA LEU A 132 -5.77 -18.45 8.59
C LEU A 132 -7.14 -18.72 9.20
N LYS A 133 -7.66 -19.92 8.97
CA LYS A 133 -8.91 -20.42 9.60
C LYS A 133 -8.55 -21.28 10.81
N GLY A 134 -9.10 -20.91 11.96
CA GLY A 134 -8.93 -21.66 13.20
C GLY A 134 -7.89 -21.05 14.15
N THR A 135 -7.43 -21.87 15.09
CA THR A 135 -6.41 -21.48 16.07
C THR A 135 -5.03 -21.99 15.63
N PHE A 136 -4.00 -21.22 15.89
CA PHE A 136 -2.62 -21.62 15.66
C PHE A 136 -1.76 -21.27 16.86
N SER A 137 -0.71 -22.06 17.06
CA SER A 137 0.18 -21.91 18.19
C SER A 137 1.51 -21.31 17.76
N LEU A 138 1.91 -20.24 18.43
CA LEU A 138 3.22 -19.61 18.25
C LEU A 138 4.08 -19.87 19.48
N GLN A 139 5.29 -20.41 19.23
CA GLN A 139 6.29 -20.54 20.28
C GLN A 139 7.09 -19.24 20.36
N ARG A 140 6.94 -18.54 21.49
CA ARG A 140 7.68 -17.32 21.79
C ARG A 140 8.55 -17.53 23.00
N ARG A 141 9.87 -17.60 22.82
CA ARG A 141 10.85 -17.96 23.85
C ARG A 141 10.58 -19.35 24.44
N LYS A 142 10.08 -19.43 25.70
CA LYS A 142 9.80 -20.69 26.40
C LYS A 142 8.30 -21.01 26.51
N GLU A 143 7.45 -20.16 25.97
CA GLU A 143 5.98 -20.31 26.08
C GLU A 143 5.37 -20.53 24.70
N THR A 144 4.45 -21.47 24.62
CA THR A 144 3.60 -21.66 23.44
C THR A 144 2.25 -21.01 23.74
N LYS A 145 1.88 -20.02 22.95
CA LYS A 145 0.56 -19.38 23.02
C LYS A 145 -0.26 -19.73 21.80
N THR A 146 -1.51 -20.06 22.03
CA THR A 146 -2.49 -20.31 20.97
C THR A 146 -3.30 -19.05 20.74
N TYR A 147 -3.45 -18.69 19.47
CA TYR A 147 -4.13 -17.48 19.03
C TYR A 147 -5.21 -17.82 18.03
N THR A 148 -6.30 -17.09 18.08
CA THR A 148 -7.18 -16.89 16.92
C THR A 148 -6.59 -15.80 16.01
N PRO A 149 -6.98 -15.72 14.72
CA PRO A 149 -6.53 -14.64 13.82
C PRO A 149 -6.77 -13.23 14.39
N LEU A 150 -7.92 -13.01 15.01
CA LEU A 150 -8.28 -11.74 15.66
C LEU A 150 -7.40 -11.38 16.87
N GLU A 151 -7.01 -12.38 17.66
CA GLU A 151 -6.12 -12.16 18.80
C GLU A 151 -4.70 -11.86 18.36
N LEU A 152 -4.23 -12.49 17.29
CA LEU A 152 -2.91 -12.22 16.74
C LEU A 152 -2.82 -10.79 16.18
N GLU A 153 -3.84 -10.34 15.45
CA GLU A 153 -3.93 -8.98 14.95
C GLU A 153 -3.91 -7.95 16.10
N ARG A 154 -4.66 -8.21 17.16
CA ARG A 154 -4.72 -7.33 18.34
C ARG A 154 -3.42 -7.30 19.14
N ASP A 155 -2.74 -8.42 19.30
CA ASP A 155 -1.46 -8.49 20.02
C ASP A 155 -0.31 -7.88 19.19
N GLY A 156 -0.35 -8.00 17.86
CA GLY A 156 0.58 -7.31 16.97
C GLY A 156 0.53 -5.80 17.11
N ARG A 157 -0.66 -5.21 17.23
CA ARG A 157 -0.84 -3.75 17.44
C ARG A 157 -0.34 -3.23 18.79
N LYS A 158 -0.21 -4.10 19.81
CA LYS A 158 0.26 -3.71 21.14
C LYS A 158 1.79 -3.72 21.29
N THR A 159 2.47 -4.31 20.33
CA THR A 159 3.94 -4.49 20.36
C THR A 159 4.69 -3.53 19.45
N MET A 160 3.99 -2.65 18.75
CA MET A 160 4.50 -1.49 18.03
C MET A 160 4.25 -0.21 18.86
#